data_e65b32beaace4370709ed80a025a9914
#
_entry.id   e65b32beaace4370709ed80a025a9914
#
_cell.length_a   1.000
_cell.length_b   1.000
_cell.length_c   1.000
_cell.angle_alpha   90.00
_cell.angle_beta   90.00
_cell.angle_gamma   90.00
#
_symmetry.space_group_name_H-M   'P 1'
#
loop_
_entity.id
_entity.type
_entity.pdbx_description
1 polymer ?
#
loop_
_entity_poly.entity_id
_entity_poly.type
_entity_poly.pdbx_seq_one_letter_code
_entity_poly.pdbx_strand_id
1 'polypeptide(L)'
;MLPWVPAAVVGERLPAAPQLIDQSGAPLRWTQLNGRAFAVTFIYTRCRESTECPATTAKFARLQHEIPPSARLLEITIDPAYDTPAVLRRYGAMFGQDPSRWILATGDPQTVLTLAKRFNVLVSPGSQPGQLEHGEAIAVFDTHEQLVSLTAGNSWQPREILAELQSASGMRSSFLDRLTLWFRNFGIACGAVLSAGDRFTRPLDIAVVVLLFALVGGASVALLRSLRNV
;
A
#
# COMPACT_ATOMS: atom_id res chain seq x y z
N MET A 1 0.05 -3.87 -25.59
CA MET A 1 -0.78 -4.49 -24.55
C MET A 1 0.17 -5.05 -23.49
N LEU A 2 0.07 -4.61 -22.22
CA LEU A 2 0.91 -5.14 -21.15
C LEU A 2 0.59 -6.63 -20.93
N PRO A 3 1.58 -7.50 -20.67
CA PRO A 3 1.33 -8.90 -20.39
C PRO A 3 0.42 -9.06 -19.16
N TRP A 4 -0.27 -10.18 -19.07
CA TRP A 4 -1.01 -10.52 -17.87
C TRP A 4 -0.04 -10.67 -16.69
N VAL A 5 -0.30 -9.94 -15.62
CA VAL A 5 0.50 -9.97 -14.40
C VAL A 5 -0.46 -10.21 -13.23
N PRO A 6 -0.23 -11.23 -12.39
CA PRO A 6 -1.08 -11.45 -11.22
C PRO A 6 -0.97 -10.29 -10.24
N ALA A 7 -2.08 -9.95 -9.56
CA ALA A 7 -2.07 -8.98 -8.49
C ALA A 7 -1.21 -9.49 -7.31
N ALA A 8 -0.58 -8.56 -6.60
CA ALA A 8 0.17 -8.89 -5.40
C ALA A 8 -0.76 -9.37 -4.28
N VAL A 9 -0.33 -10.36 -3.52
CA VAL A 9 -1.10 -10.97 -2.44
C VAL A 9 -0.40 -10.73 -1.11
N VAL A 10 -1.16 -10.40 -0.07
CA VAL A 10 -0.62 -10.24 1.30
C VAL A 10 0.10 -11.52 1.73
N GLY A 11 1.31 -11.35 2.28
CA GLY A 11 2.24 -12.43 2.60
C GLY A 11 3.20 -12.79 1.45
N GLU A 12 2.96 -12.28 0.25
CA GLU A 12 3.86 -12.49 -0.88
C GLU A 12 5.12 -11.63 -0.71
N ARG A 13 6.27 -12.21 -1.07
CA ARG A 13 7.50 -11.47 -1.28
C ARG A 13 7.51 -11.01 -2.73
N LEU A 14 7.75 -9.73 -2.97
CA LEU A 14 7.88 -9.25 -4.34
C LEU A 14 9.06 -9.96 -5.03
N PRO A 15 8.88 -10.45 -6.27
CA PRO A 15 9.99 -10.97 -7.06
C PRO A 15 11.03 -9.87 -7.26
N ALA A 16 12.26 -10.29 -7.60
CA ALA A 16 13.43 -9.43 -7.78
C ALA A 16 13.05 -8.06 -8.35
N ALA A 17 13.37 -7.02 -7.58
CA ALA A 17 12.84 -5.69 -7.76
C ALA A 17 13.13 -5.10 -9.14
N PRO A 18 12.16 -4.37 -9.68
CA PRO A 18 12.40 -3.59 -10.89
C PRO A 18 13.54 -2.59 -10.63
N GLN A 19 14.35 -2.37 -11.64
CA GLN A 19 15.35 -1.31 -11.59
C GLN A 19 14.62 0.03 -11.72
N LEU A 20 14.51 0.74 -10.61
CA LEU A 20 14.01 2.09 -10.57
C LEU A 20 15.19 3.08 -10.48
N ILE A 21 14.88 4.35 -10.68
CA ILE A 21 15.81 5.47 -10.55
C ILE A 21 15.16 6.44 -9.57
N ASP A 22 15.88 6.85 -8.53
CA ASP A 22 15.38 7.81 -7.56
C ASP A 22 15.45 9.26 -8.09
N GLN A 23 14.92 10.19 -7.33
CA GLN A 23 14.91 11.62 -7.66
C GLN A 23 16.31 12.25 -7.75
N SER A 24 17.37 11.58 -7.27
CA SER A 24 18.76 12.03 -7.43
C SER A 24 19.37 11.56 -8.75
N GLY A 25 18.72 10.60 -9.42
CA GLY A 25 19.23 9.91 -10.60
C GLY A 25 20.01 8.62 -10.27
N ALA A 26 20.06 8.22 -9.01
CA ALA A 26 20.73 7.00 -8.59
C ALA A 26 19.81 5.77 -8.79
N PRO A 27 20.39 4.61 -9.15
CA PRO A 27 19.63 3.37 -9.21
C PRO A 27 19.02 3.02 -7.85
N LEU A 28 17.71 2.75 -7.82
CA LEU A 28 16.97 2.30 -6.65
C LEU A 28 16.55 0.84 -6.84
N ARG A 29 16.99 -0.03 -5.95
CA ARG A 29 16.57 -1.44 -5.88
C ARG A 29 15.86 -1.69 -4.57
N TRP A 30 14.85 -2.57 -4.57
CA TRP A 30 14.18 -3.00 -3.32
C TRP A 30 15.17 -3.52 -2.28
N THR A 31 16.21 -4.22 -2.72
CA THR A 31 17.28 -4.70 -1.84
C THR A 31 17.96 -3.59 -1.02
N GLN A 32 17.89 -2.34 -1.47
CA GLN A 32 18.37 -1.18 -0.71
C GLN A 32 17.38 -0.78 0.40
N LEU A 33 16.15 -1.27 0.33
CA LEU A 33 15.13 -1.15 1.38
C LEU A 33 15.16 -2.36 2.33
N ASN A 34 15.98 -3.39 2.03
CA ASN A 34 16.09 -4.59 2.85
C ASN A 34 16.42 -4.25 4.31
N GLY A 35 15.75 -4.92 5.24
CA GLY A 35 15.84 -4.62 6.66
C GLY A 35 15.04 -3.40 7.10
N ARG A 36 14.27 -2.77 6.19
CA ARG A 36 13.39 -1.62 6.48
C ARG A 36 11.96 -1.93 6.08
N ALA A 37 11.02 -1.59 6.94
CA ALA A 37 9.62 -1.55 6.51
C ALA A 37 9.42 -0.36 5.55
N PHE A 38 8.55 -0.48 4.56
CA PHE A 38 8.29 0.63 3.65
C PHE A 38 6.86 0.64 3.12
N ALA A 39 6.34 1.84 2.88
CA ALA A 39 5.07 2.03 2.20
C ALA A 39 5.31 2.50 0.77
N VAL A 40 4.56 1.93 -0.18
CA VAL A 40 4.66 2.26 -1.62
C VAL A 40 3.32 2.75 -2.12
N THR A 41 3.32 3.83 -2.89
CA THR A 41 2.17 4.30 -3.67
C THR A 41 2.59 4.78 -5.05
N PHE A 42 1.62 5.07 -5.90
CA PHE A 42 1.83 5.48 -7.28
C PHE A 42 1.22 6.86 -7.52
N ILE A 43 1.98 7.75 -8.16
CA ILE A 43 1.58 9.12 -8.48
C ILE A 43 2.04 9.52 -9.87
N TYR A 44 1.63 10.69 -10.35
CA TYR A 44 2.34 11.41 -11.42
C TYR A 44 2.28 12.92 -11.17
N THR A 45 3.37 13.62 -11.54
CA THR A 45 3.55 15.02 -11.11
C THR A 45 2.63 16.00 -11.82
N ARG A 46 2.07 15.62 -12.97
CA ARG A 46 1.13 16.42 -13.76
C ARG A 46 -0.34 16.21 -13.40
N CYS A 47 -0.63 15.42 -12.37
CA CYS A 47 -2.00 15.23 -11.89
C CYS A 47 -2.60 16.58 -11.48
N ARG A 48 -3.72 16.93 -12.12
CA ARG A 48 -4.43 18.20 -11.86
C ARG A 48 -5.53 18.04 -10.81
N GLU A 49 -5.88 16.80 -10.49
CA GLU A 49 -6.89 16.49 -9.48
C GLU A 49 -6.30 16.64 -8.08
N SER A 50 -6.62 17.74 -7.42
CA SER A 50 -6.06 18.06 -6.08
C SER A 50 -6.39 17.03 -5.01
N THR A 51 -7.44 16.25 -5.21
CA THR A 51 -7.89 15.19 -4.30
C THR A 51 -7.22 13.83 -4.53
N GLU A 52 -6.40 13.69 -5.56
CA GLU A 52 -5.70 12.45 -5.94
C GLU A 52 -4.21 12.53 -5.61
N CYS A 53 -3.31 12.51 -6.63
CA CYS A 53 -1.87 12.49 -6.39
C CYS A 53 -1.36 13.59 -5.45
N PRO A 54 -1.78 14.88 -5.58
CA PRO A 54 -1.31 15.91 -4.65
C PRO A 54 -1.75 15.64 -3.21
N ALA A 55 -2.97 15.12 -2.98
CA ALA A 55 -3.44 14.76 -1.65
C ALA A 55 -2.67 13.57 -1.07
N THR A 56 -2.37 12.56 -1.89
CA THR A 56 -1.56 11.40 -1.50
C THR A 56 -0.14 11.84 -1.13
N THR A 57 0.50 12.68 -1.95
CA THR A 57 1.82 13.25 -1.68
C THR A 57 1.83 14.10 -0.40
N ALA A 58 0.78 14.89 -0.15
CA ALA A 58 0.66 15.66 1.09
C ALA A 58 0.55 14.77 2.35
N LYS A 59 -0.09 13.59 2.24
CA LYS A 59 -0.10 12.60 3.33
C LYS A 59 1.30 12.03 3.57
N PHE A 60 2.08 11.76 2.52
CA PHE A 60 3.47 11.31 2.63
C PHE A 60 4.37 12.39 3.23
N ALA A 61 4.18 13.66 2.86
CA ALA A 61 4.88 14.79 3.46
C ALA A 61 4.68 14.87 4.98
N ARG A 62 3.51 14.51 5.50
CA ARG A 62 3.27 14.40 6.95
C ARG A 62 3.90 13.15 7.54
N LEU A 63 3.66 11.98 6.92
CA LEU A 63 4.15 10.69 7.39
C LEU A 63 5.66 10.65 7.56
N GLN A 64 6.44 11.29 6.68
CA GLN A 64 7.91 11.27 6.76
C GLN A 64 8.45 11.72 8.11
N HIS A 65 7.73 12.59 8.83
CA HIS A 65 8.14 13.09 10.15
C HIS A 65 7.78 12.13 11.30
N GLU A 66 6.83 11.23 11.07
CA GLU A 66 6.24 10.36 12.10
C GLU A 66 6.71 8.89 12.00
N ILE A 67 7.10 8.42 10.79
CA ILE A 67 7.50 7.03 10.60
C ILE A 67 8.75 6.65 11.41
N PRO A 68 8.92 5.37 11.80
CA PRO A 68 10.14 4.91 12.46
C PRO A 68 11.41 5.20 11.65
N PRO A 69 12.58 5.41 12.27
CA PRO A 69 13.85 5.55 11.56
C PRO A 69 14.18 4.35 10.65
N SER A 70 13.69 3.16 11.02
CA SER A 70 13.80 1.91 10.26
C SER A 70 12.75 1.77 9.15
N ALA A 71 11.90 2.77 8.90
CA ALA A 71 10.92 2.75 7.83
C ALA A 71 11.25 3.76 6.72
N ARG A 72 10.65 3.56 5.55
CA ARG A 72 10.77 4.43 4.37
C ARG A 72 9.41 4.60 3.69
N LEU A 73 9.27 5.72 2.99
CA LEU A 73 8.16 5.99 2.08
C LEU A 73 8.70 5.99 0.66
N LEU A 74 7.91 5.46 -0.27
CA LEU A 74 8.27 5.40 -1.68
C LEU A 74 7.07 5.78 -2.53
N GLU A 75 7.19 6.82 -3.34
CA GLU A 75 6.26 7.14 -4.41
C GLU A 75 6.89 6.84 -5.75
N ILE A 76 6.19 6.08 -6.59
CA ILE A 76 6.66 5.70 -7.93
C ILE A 76 5.77 6.41 -8.94
N THR A 77 6.39 7.13 -9.89
CA THR A 77 5.61 7.76 -10.94
C THR A 77 5.03 6.73 -11.90
N ILE A 78 3.81 6.97 -12.37
CA ILE A 78 3.19 6.23 -13.49
C ILE A 78 3.33 6.96 -14.83
N ASP A 79 4.04 8.09 -14.87
CA ASP A 79 4.33 8.88 -16.07
C ASP A 79 5.84 9.07 -16.29
N PRO A 80 6.60 7.96 -16.37
CA PRO A 80 8.06 8.02 -16.40
C PRO A 80 8.63 8.72 -17.65
N ALA A 81 7.82 8.88 -18.70
CA ALA A 81 8.23 9.62 -19.88
C ALA A 81 8.36 11.14 -19.59
N TYR A 82 7.58 11.66 -18.67
CA TYR A 82 7.63 13.06 -18.25
C TYR A 82 8.36 13.22 -16.92
N ASP A 83 8.09 12.38 -15.95
CA ASP A 83 8.59 12.47 -14.59
C ASP A 83 10.04 11.95 -14.50
N THR A 84 10.96 12.72 -15.08
CA THR A 84 12.40 12.48 -14.95
C THR A 84 12.85 12.68 -13.49
N PRO A 85 14.03 12.18 -13.07
CA PRO A 85 14.58 12.45 -11.74
C PRO A 85 14.59 13.94 -11.38
N ALA A 86 14.92 14.82 -12.34
CA ALA A 86 14.91 16.27 -12.12
C ALA A 86 13.50 16.83 -11.87
N VAL A 87 12.47 16.28 -12.51
CA VAL A 87 11.06 16.65 -12.29
C VAL A 87 10.62 16.18 -10.93
N LEU A 88 10.89 14.92 -10.58
CA LEU A 88 10.55 14.34 -9.27
C LEU A 88 11.23 15.10 -8.13
N ARG A 89 12.51 15.47 -8.28
CA ARG A 89 13.21 16.27 -7.27
C ARG A 89 12.54 17.63 -7.03
N ARG A 90 12.13 18.34 -8.10
CA ARG A 90 11.39 19.61 -7.97
C ARG A 90 10.02 19.40 -7.32
N TYR A 91 9.32 18.35 -7.72
CA TYR A 91 8.03 18.00 -7.15
C TYR A 91 8.15 17.71 -5.65
N GLY A 92 9.08 16.85 -5.25
CA GLY A 92 9.33 16.54 -3.84
C GLY A 92 9.68 17.78 -3.01
N ALA A 93 10.50 18.70 -3.57
CA ALA A 93 10.86 19.95 -2.90
C ALA A 93 9.64 20.84 -2.59
N MET A 94 8.59 20.84 -3.45
CA MET A 94 7.36 21.59 -3.16
C MET A 94 6.60 21.06 -1.95
N PHE A 95 6.78 19.79 -1.60
CA PHE A 95 6.16 19.13 -0.44
C PHE A 95 7.11 18.97 0.74
N GLY A 96 8.32 19.56 0.70
CA GLY A 96 9.29 19.45 1.78
C GLY A 96 9.85 18.04 1.97
N GLN A 97 10.03 17.29 0.87
CA GLN A 97 10.57 15.94 0.92
C GLN A 97 11.94 15.88 1.59
N ASP A 98 12.09 14.96 2.54
CA ASP A 98 13.37 14.47 3.06
C ASP A 98 13.76 13.17 2.34
N PRO A 99 14.77 13.19 1.45
CA PRO A 99 15.17 12.00 0.68
C PRO A 99 15.67 10.85 1.55
N SER A 100 16.06 11.11 2.80
CA SER A 100 16.47 10.07 3.73
C SER A 100 15.30 9.25 4.29
N ARG A 101 14.08 9.78 4.16
CA ARG A 101 12.86 9.22 4.73
C ARG A 101 11.85 8.82 3.66
N TRP A 102 11.80 9.59 2.60
CA TRP A 102 10.82 9.48 1.53
C TRP A 102 11.50 9.60 0.17
N ILE A 103 11.34 8.60 -0.68
CA ILE A 103 11.96 8.47 -1.99
C ILE A 103 10.89 8.67 -3.05
N LEU A 104 11.19 9.45 -4.07
CA LEU A 104 10.42 9.54 -5.31
C LEU A 104 11.18 8.80 -6.39
N ALA A 105 10.52 7.92 -7.12
CA ALA A 105 11.18 7.05 -8.09
C ALA A 105 10.48 7.06 -9.45
N THR A 106 11.29 6.87 -10.48
CA THR A 106 10.91 6.64 -11.87
C THR A 106 11.64 5.43 -12.42
N GLY A 107 11.43 5.09 -13.68
CA GLY A 107 12.13 3.96 -14.30
C GLY A 107 11.73 3.76 -15.76
N ASP A 108 12.06 2.62 -16.30
CA ASP A 108 11.57 2.22 -17.61
C ASP A 108 10.02 2.14 -17.61
N PRO A 109 9.32 2.70 -18.62
CA PRO A 109 7.86 2.73 -18.66
C PRO A 109 7.20 1.37 -18.52
N GLN A 110 7.74 0.35 -19.20
CA GLN A 110 7.19 -1.01 -19.14
C GLN A 110 7.33 -1.60 -17.73
N THR A 111 8.47 -1.38 -17.10
CA THR A 111 8.77 -1.83 -15.74
C THR A 111 7.83 -1.17 -14.74
N VAL A 112 7.68 0.15 -14.80
CA VAL A 112 6.83 0.94 -13.90
C VAL A 112 5.36 0.54 -14.02
N LEU A 113 4.83 0.48 -15.25
CA LEU A 113 3.42 0.13 -15.48
C LEU A 113 3.12 -1.33 -15.12
N THR A 114 4.08 -2.24 -15.32
CA THR A 114 3.94 -3.63 -14.88
C THR A 114 3.89 -3.71 -13.35
N LEU A 115 4.74 -2.95 -12.67
CA LEU A 115 4.74 -2.87 -11.21
C LEU A 115 3.42 -2.28 -10.69
N ALA A 116 2.98 -1.15 -11.23
CA ALA A 116 1.71 -0.51 -10.87
C ALA A 116 0.52 -1.49 -10.99
N LYS A 117 0.48 -2.23 -12.10
CA LYS A 117 -0.56 -3.25 -12.34
C LYS A 117 -0.57 -4.35 -11.27
N ARG A 118 0.59 -4.75 -10.72
CA ARG A 118 0.64 -5.72 -9.62
C ARG A 118 -0.06 -5.22 -8.37
N PHE A 119 -0.10 -3.91 -8.15
CA PHE A 119 -0.82 -3.28 -7.04
C PHE A 119 -2.23 -2.84 -7.41
N ASN A 120 -2.81 -3.41 -8.49
CA ASN A 120 -4.12 -3.03 -9.02
C ASN A 120 -4.23 -1.56 -9.47
N VAL A 121 -3.11 -0.89 -9.69
CA VAL A 121 -3.07 0.44 -10.27
C VAL A 121 -3.02 0.30 -11.80
N LEU A 122 -4.20 0.31 -12.41
CA LEU A 122 -4.35 0.33 -13.87
C LEU A 122 -4.21 1.77 -14.35
N VAL A 123 -3.50 1.95 -15.44
CA VAL A 123 -3.21 3.28 -16.02
C VAL A 123 -3.67 3.32 -17.46
N SER A 124 -4.42 4.34 -17.82
CA SER A 124 -4.88 4.62 -19.18
C SER A 124 -4.76 6.11 -19.50
N PRO A 125 -4.66 6.48 -20.80
CA PRO A 125 -4.74 7.88 -21.19
C PRO A 125 -6.07 8.50 -20.76
N GLY A 126 -6.01 9.69 -20.18
CA GLY A 126 -7.18 10.49 -19.87
C GLY A 126 -7.73 11.27 -21.09
N SER A 127 -8.75 12.06 -20.85
CA SER A 127 -9.46 12.83 -21.89
C SER A 127 -8.66 13.99 -22.46
N GLN A 128 -7.61 14.45 -21.77
CA GLN A 128 -6.77 15.58 -22.19
C GLN A 128 -5.31 15.13 -22.37
N PRO A 129 -4.55 15.81 -23.26
CA PRO A 129 -3.13 15.52 -23.44
C PRO A 129 -2.34 15.60 -22.11
N GLY A 130 -1.63 14.53 -21.79
CA GLY A 130 -0.84 14.43 -20.57
C GLY A 130 -1.63 14.11 -19.30
N GLN A 131 -2.93 13.95 -19.38
CA GLN A 131 -3.75 13.41 -18.30
C GLN A 131 -3.72 11.88 -18.34
N LEU A 132 -3.64 11.28 -17.17
CA LEU A 132 -3.74 9.84 -16.97
C LEU A 132 -4.94 9.55 -16.08
N GLU A 133 -5.71 8.55 -16.46
CA GLU A 133 -6.69 7.92 -15.58
C GLU A 133 -6.02 6.71 -14.93
N HIS A 134 -6.08 6.61 -13.63
CA HIS A 134 -5.41 5.52 -12.92
C HIS A 134 -6.15 5.12 -11.65
N GLY A 135 -5.98 3.85 -11.27
CA GLY A 135 -6.33 3.41 -9.94
C GLY A 135 -5.35 3.96 -8.90
N GLU A 136 -5.74 3.94 -7.65
CA GLU A 136 -4.89 4.32 -6.52
C GLU A 136 -4.76 3.15 -5.56
N ALA A 137 -3.57 2.99 -5.00
CA ALA A 137 -3.31 2.00 -3.96
C ALA A 137 -2.10 2.40 -3.13
N ILE A 138 -2.10 1.98 -1.87
CA ILE A 138 -0.92 2.01 -1.01
C ILE A 138 -0.65 0.60 -0.51
N ALA A 139 0.61 0.18 -0.57
CA ALA A 139 1.08 -1.11 -0.09
C ALA A 139 2.11 -0.90 1.01
N VAL A 140 2.07 -1.73 2.06
CA VAL A 140 3.06 -1.73 3.14
C VAL A 140 3.80 -3.06 3.12
N PHE A 141 5.12 -2.98 3.24
CA PHE A 141 6.05 -4.10 3.30
C PHE A 141 6.79 -4.12 4.64
N ASP A 142 7.06 -5.32 5.13
CA ASP A 142 7.88 -5.51 6.32
C ASP A 142 9.39 -5.47 6.02
N THR A 143 10.19 -5.69 7.06
CA THR A 143 11.66 -5.73 6.99
C THR A 143 12.21 -6.91 6.17
N HIS A 144 11.37 -7.86 5.80
CA HIS A 144 11.69 -9.04 4.97
C HIS A 144 11.15 -8.91 3.54
N GLU A 145 10.67 -7.71 3.16
CA GLU A 145 10.07 -7.43 1.84
C GLU A 145 8.76 -8.21 1.59
N GLN A 146 8.09 -8.68 2.64
CA GLN A 146 6.77 -9.30 2.53
C GLN A 146 5.69 -8.24 2.54
N LEU A 147 4.72 -8.37 1.64
CA LEU A 147 3.55 -7.51 1.58
C LEU A 147 2.67 -7.72 2.81
N VAL A 148 2.57 -6.71 3.67
CA VAL A 148 1.77 -6.73 4.90
C VAL A 148 0.35 -6.29 4.65
N SER A 149 0.18 -5.24 3.83
CA SER A 149 -1.13 -4.73 3.45
C SER A 149 -1.13 -4.10 2.06
N LEU A 150 -2.29 -4.15 1.42
CA LEU A 150 -2.58 -3.47 0.15
C LEU A 150 -3.96 -2.83 0.29
N THR A 151 -4.01 -1.51 0.30
CA THR A 151 -5.24 -0.73 0.41
C THR A 151 -5.50 0.00 -0.90
N ALA A 152 -6.64 -0.27 -1.52
CA ALA A 152 -7.08 0.40 -2.74
C ALA A 152 -7.66 1.79 -2.44
N GLY A 153 -7.53 2.70 -3.40
CA GLY A 153 -7.98 4.09 -3.28
C GLY A 153 -7.06 4.95 -2.42
N ASN A 154 -7.46 6.21 -2.24
CA ASN A 154 -6.71 7.20 -1.47
C ASN A 154 -7.42 7.65 -0.18
N SER A 155 -8.48 6.98 0.23
CA SER A 155 -9.23 7.30 1.45
C SER A 155 -8.50 6.92 2.75
N TRP A 156 -7.39 6.17 2.67
CA TRP A 156 -6.58 5.79 3.81
C TRP A 156 -6.06 7.01 4.60
N GLN A 157 -5.93 6.85 5.91
CA GLN A 157 -5.45 7.91 6.79
C GLN A 157 -3.97 7.72 7.15
N PRO A 158 -3.17 8.80 7.29
CA PRO A 158 -1.75 8.70 7.67
C PRO A 158 -1.51 7.84 8.92
N ARG A 159 -2.36 7.97 9.93
CA ARG A 159 -2.26 7.18 11.18
C ARG A 159 -2.37 5.67 10.97
N GLU A 160 -3.12 5.23 9.96
CA GLU A 160 -3.30 3.81 9.63
C GLU A 160 -2.01 3.25 9.05
N ILE A 161 -1.44 3.95 8.08
CA ILE A 161 -0.16 3.58 7.46
C ILE A 161 0.99 3.67 8.46
N LEU A 162 0.97 4.66 9.36
CA LEU A 162 1.95 4.77 10.44
C LEU A 162 1.91 3.54 11.35
N ALA A 163 0.72 3.12 11.80
CA ALA A 163 0.56 1.94 12.64
C ALA A 163 1.04 0.65 11.94
N GLU A 164 0.76 0.52 10.63
CA GLU A 164 1.24 -0.59 9.83
C GLU A 164 2.77 -0.61 9.71
N LEU A 165 3.38 0.53 9.41
CA LEU A 165 4.84 0.66 9.33
C LEU A 165 5.53 0.39 10.66
N GLN A 166 4.95 0.83 11.78
CA GLN A 166 5.45 0.54 13.12
C GLN A 166 5.43 -0.97 13.40
N SER A 167 4.32 -1.64 13.09
CA SER A 167 4.16 -3.09 13.21
C SER A 167 5.15 -3.83 12.30
N ALA A 168 5.23 -3.44 11.05
CA ALA A 168 6.09 -4.03 10.02
C ALA A 168 7.59 -3.83 10.31
N SER A 169 7.95 -2.76 11.03
CA SER A 169 9.33 -2.49 11.48
C SER A 169 9.78 -3.33 12.68
N GLY A 170 8.94 -4.25 13.18
CA GLY A 170 9.24 -5.03 14.38
C GLY A 170 9.22 -4.18 15.67
N MET A 171 8.83 -2.93 15.61
CA MET A 171 8.49 -2.16 16.80
C MET A 171 7.24 -2.77 17.40
N ARG A 172 7.29 -3.11 18.70
CA ARG A 172 6.20 -3.77 19.41
C ARG A 172 4.88 -3.04 19.15
N SER A 173 4.12 -3.52 18.18
CA SER A 173 2.72 -3.15 18.10
C SER A 173 2.03 -3.67 19.34
N SER A 174 1.16 -2.86 19.93
CA SER A 174 0.34 -3.36 21.03
C SER A 174 -0.47 -4.56 20.51
N PHE A 175 -0.83 -5.49 21.40
CA PHE A 175 -1.71 -6.61 21.03
C PHE A 175 -2.99 -6.12 20.30
N LEU A 176 -3.50 -4.95 20.71
CA LEU A 176 -4.67 -4.31 20.10
C LEU A 176 -4.42 -3.87 18.65
N ASP A 177 -3.23 -3.34 18.33
CA ASP A 177 -2.90 -2.94 16.96
C ASP A 177 -2.84 -4.16 16.02
N ARG A 178 -2.25 -5.27 16.50
CA ARG A 178 -2.20 -6.54 15.75
C ARG A 178 -3.59 -7.12 15.54
N LEU A 179 -4.45 -7.02 16.53
CA LEU A 179 -5.84 -7.48 16.46
C LEU A 179 -6.66 -6.64 15.47
N THR A 180 -6.48 -5.32 15.49
CA THR A 180 -7.16 -4.40 14.56
C THR A 180 -6.74 -4.65 13.11
N LEU A 181 -5.44 -4.85 12.86
CA LEU A 181 -4.92 -5.22 11.53
C LEU A 181 -5.48 -6.57 11.07
N TRP A 182 -5.55 -7.55 11.96
CA TRP A 182 -6.12 -8.86 11.66
C TRP A 182 -7.61 -8.76 11.27
N PHE A 183 -8.41 -8.03 12.04
CA PHE A 183 -9.84 -7.82 11.73
C PHE A 183 -10.04 -7.06 10.42
N ARG A 184 -9.22 -6.08 10.11
CA ARG A 184 -9.30 -5.33 8.86
C ARG A 184 -8.99 -6.22 7.65
N ASN A 185 -7.93 -7.02 7.72
CA ASN A 185 -7.58 -7.95 6.66
C ASN A 185 -8.64 -9.06 6.49
N PHE A 186 -9.23 -9.52 7.60
CA PHE A 186 -10.33 -10.48 7.57
C PHE A 186 -11.61 -9.88 6.95
N GLY A 187 -11.92 -8.62 7.27
CA GLY A 187 -13.06 -7.89 6.69
C GLY A 187 -12.93 -7.68 5.18
N ILE A 188 -11.72 -7.40 4.67
CA ILE A 188 -11.44 -7.29 3.24
C ILE A 188 -11.61 -8.64 2.55
N ALA A 189 -11.12 -9.72 3.14
CA ALA A 189 -11.29 -11.07 2.61
C ALA A 189 -12.77 -11.47 2.55
N CYS A 190 -13.54 -11.16 3.59
CA CYS A 190 -15.00 -11.39 3.60
C CYS A 190 -15.74 -10.50 2.60
N GLY A 191 -15.34 -9.22 2.47
CA GLY A 191 -15.92 -8.30 1.48
C GLY A 191 -15.67 -8.74 0.04
N ALA A 192 -14.47 -9.23 -0.26
CA ALA A 192 -14.14 -9.79 -1.56
C ALA A 192 -14.96 -11.06 -1.88
N VAL A 193 -15.24 -11.89 -0.87
CA VAL A 193 -16.11 -13.07 -1.02
C VAL A 193 -17.57 -12.66 -1.21
N LEU A 194 -18.05 -11.62 -0.54
CA LEU A 194 -19.41 -11.12 -0.67
C LEU A 194 -19.64 -10.33 -1.97
N SER A 195 -18.62 -9.63 -2.50
CA SER A 195 -18.71 -8.93 -3.78
C SER A 195 -18.61 -9.86 -5.01
N ALA A 196 -18.14 -11.08 -4.83
CA ALA A 196 -18.23 -12.14 -5.84
C ALA A 196 -19.66 -12.72 -5.97
N GLY A 197 -20.65 -11.90 -5.61
CA GLY A 197 -22.06 -12.24 -5.54
C GLY A 197 -22.61 -12.81 -6.82
N ASP A 198 -22.78 -14.11 -6.84
CA ASP A 198 -23.81 -14.91 -7.49
C ASP A 198 -23.73 -16.40 -7.11
N ARG A 199 -22.83 -16.77 -6.20
CA ARG A 199 -22.64 -18.18 -5.82
C ARG A 199 -23.07 -18.54 -4.38
N PHE A 200 -23.40 -17.55 -3.55
CA PHE A 200 -23.87 -17.78 -2.17
C PHE A 200 -25.40 -17.78 -2.08
N THR A 201 -26.05 -18.61 -2.87
CA THR A 201 -27.50 -18.81 -2.78
C THR A 201 -27.91 -20.06 -1.99
N ARG A 202 -26.95 -20.81 -1.47
CA ARG A 202 -27.25 -22.02 -0.70
C ARG A 202 -27.33 -21.68 0.80
N PRO A 203 -28.39 -22.08 1.50
CA PRO A 203 -28.56 -21.82 2.92
C PRO A 203 -27.41 -22.36 3.80
N LEU A 204 -26.71 -23.39 3.29
CA LEU A 204 -25.52 -23.96 3.95
C LEU A 204 -24.34 -22.97 4.02
N ASP A 205 -24.14 -22.17 2.98
CA ASP A 205 -22.99 -21.23 2.90
C ASP A 205 -23.19 -20.08 3.89
N ILE A 206 -24.42 -19.62 4.04
CA ILE A 206 -24.79 -18.59 5.02
C ILE A 206 -24.63 -19.13 6.44
N ALA A 207 -25.04 -20.38 6.68
CA ALA A 207 -24.90 -21.02 7.98
C ALA A 207 -23.42 -21.18 8.40
N VAL A 208 -22.51 -21.51 7.47
CA VAL A 208 -21.07 -21.60 7.74
C VAL A 208 -20.49 -20.24 8.11
N VAL A 209 -20.87 -19.17 7.41
CA VAL A 209 -20.42 -17.81 7.74
C VAL A 209 -20.92 -17.38 9.11
N VAL A 210 -22.19 -17.60 9.43
CA VAL A 210 -22.77 -17.27 10.74
C VAL A 210 -22.11 -18.09 11.86
N LEU A 211 -21.83 -19.39 11.63
CA LEU A 211 -21.15 -20.24 12.61
C LEU A 211 -19.72 -19.77 12.89
N LEU A 212 -18.99 -19.37 11.87
CA LEU A 212 -17.64 -18.78 12.02
C LEU A 212 -17.66 -17.48 12.84
N PHE A 213 -18.64 -16.60 12.58
CA PHE A 213 -18.82 -15.39 13.40
C PHE A 213 -19.18 -15.71 14.84
N ALA A 214 -20.02 -16.71 15.10
CA ALA A 214 -20.39 -17.13 16.45
C ALA A 214 -19.20 -17.73 17.21
N LEU A 215 -18.38 -18.56 16.54
CA LEU A 215 -17.17 -19.14 17.14
C LEU A 215 -16.12 -18.09 17.48
N VAL A 216 -15.88 -17.13 16.58
CA VAL A 216 -14.92 -16.04 16.83
C VAL A 216 -15.44 -15.10 17.92
N GLY A 217 -16.72 -14.76 17.90
CA GLY A 217 -17.36 -13.93 18.94
C GLY A 217 -17.39 -14.63 20.30
N GLY A 218 -17.70 -15.91 20.36
CA GLY A 218 -17.71 -16.71 21.58
C GLY A 218 -16.33 -16.86 22.21
N ALA A 219 -15.29 -17.11 21.41
CA ALA A 219 -13.90 -17.18 21.87
C ALA A 219 -13.42 -15.83 22.46
N SER A 220 -13.81 -14.71 21.85
CA SER A 220 -13.47 -13.38 22.34
C SER A 220 -14.12 -13.06 23.68
N VAL A 221 -15.38 -13.46 23.88
CA VAL A 221 -16.10 -13.27 25.15
C VAL A 221 -15.53 -14.16 26.25
N ALA A 222 -15.15 -15.41 25.94
CA ALA A 222 -14.51 -16.33 26.88
C ALA A 222 -13.16 -15.81 27.35
N LEU A 223 -12.34 -15.28 26.40
CA LEU A 223 -11.04 -14.68 26.71
C LEU A 223 -11.16 -13.43 27.61
N LEU A 224 -12.13 -12.55 27.31
CA LEU A 224 -12.38 -11.36 28.12
C LEU A 224 -12.88 -11.69 29.52
N ARG A 225 -13.66 -12.81 29.69
CA ARG A 225 -14.07 -13.30 31.01
C ARG A 225 -12.90 -13.90 31.79
N SER A 226 -11.99 -14.60 31.12
CA SER A 226 -10.79 -15.16 31.75
C SER A 226 -9.84 -14.08 32.28
N LEU A 227 -9.68 -12.99 31.53
CA LEU A 227 -8.83 -11.85 31.91
C LEU A 227 -9.42 -10.98 33.04
N ARG A 228 -10.74 -11.09 33.31
CA ARG A 228 -11.41 -10.35 34.39
C ARG A 228 -11.38 -11.07 35.71
N ASN A 229 -10.95 -12.33 35.74
CA ASN A 229 -10.88 -13.18 36.93
C ASN A 229 -9.44 -13.41 37.41
N VAL A 230 -8.45 -12.65 36.90
CA VAL A 230 -7.07 -12.53 37.37
C VAL A 230 -6.86 -11.09 37.87
#